data_2bcb94c207cf01fdec59c9ea15e3a61a
#
_entry.id   2bcb94c207cf01fdec59c9ea15e3a61a
#
_cell.length_a   1.000
_cell.length_b   1.000
_cell.length_c   1.000
_cell.angle_alpha   90.00
_cell.angle_beta   90.00
_cell.angle_gamma   90.00
#
_symmetry.space_group_name_H-M   'P 1'
#
loop_
_entity.id
_entity.type
_entity.pdbx_description
1 polymer ?
#
loop_
_entity_poly.entity_id
_entity_poly.type
_entity_poly.pdbx_seq_one_letter_code
_entity_poly.pdbx_strand_id
1 'polypeptide(L)'
;MAEAEPTTLEPGGTNAVGRMLGLLGDEWTLLIVQQALQGVSRYGQFKAALPISNSVLTARLSMLEREGLLERHVYQSNPLRAEYLTTARSRSLWPVMLAIWDWERHWVAEHVDVLPTMHHVTCEHAFSPILSCGSCGKPVAAKEISATWGPSGTWERSVPESVTRRRSEADPTHGGAGLFPETMTIFGNRWASALMGAAFRGVTRFTDFETSLKAPPTLVADRLRAFCAIGVLVATQNEKRPDWAEYRLTEKGRAFFPVVAATLQWAEFWFHAPEGPSLVQTHRTCGGEFVATFSCDQCGEALAGHDITIVPALVGAAPRGEP
;
A
#
# COMPACT_ATOMS: atom_id res chain seq x y z
N MET A 1 -22.44 14.87 7.24
CA MET A 1 -21.55 13.69 7.21
C MET A 1 -20.74 13.75 8.48
N ALA A 2 -20.84 12.75 9.35
CA ALA A 2 -19.97 12.67 10.52
C ALA A 2 -18.52 12.54 10.05
N GLU A 3 -17.64 13.41 10.51
CA GLU A 3 -16.21 13.25 10.30
C GLU A 3 -15.79 11.92 10.95
N ALA A 4 -15.16 11.04 10.21
CA ALA A 4 -14.64 9.81 10.78
C ALA A 4 -13.53 10.18 11.77
N GLU A 5 -13.74 9.82 13.04
CA GLU A 5 -12.73 10.07 14.09
C GLU A 5 -11.62 9.00 14.05
N PRO A 6 -10.39 9.36 14.41
CA PRO A 6 -9.33 8.38 14.62
C PRO A 6 -9.72 7.34 15.68
N THR A 7 -9.25 6.13 15.51
CA THR A 7 -9.51 5.02 16.44
C THR A 7 -8.45 5.01 17.53
N THR A 8 -8.85 5.14 18.78
CA THR A 8 -7.97 4.88 19.93
C THR A 8 -7.76 3.38 20.11
N LEU A 9 -6.50 2.96 20.17
CA LEU A 9 -6.12 1.56 20.33
C LEU A 9 -6.04 1.17 21.82
N GLU A 10 -6.12 -0.12 22.10
CA GLU A 10 -5.95 -0.66 23.45
C GLU A 10 -4.49 -0.48 23.93
N PRO A 11 -4.26 -0.02 25.18
CA PRO A 11 -2.93 0.09 25.75
C PRO A 11 -2.19 -1.25 25.72
N GLY A 12 -0.93 -1.25 25.27
CA GLY A 12 -0.13 -2.46 25.17
C GLY A 12 -0.53 -3.44 24.06
N GLY A 13 -1.64 -3.20 23.35
CA GLY A 13 -2.14 -4.03 22.24
C GLY A 13 -1.43 -3.77 20.92
N THR A 14 -2.04 -4.25 19.82
CA THR A 14 -1.59 -4.00 18.44
C THR A 14 -1.49 -2.50 18.19
N ASN A 15 -0.36 -2.03 17.67
CA ASN A 15 -0.13 -0.62 17.37
C ASN A 15 -0.66 -0.20 15.99
N ALA A 16 -0.47 1.08 15.61
CA ALA A 16 -0.94 1.63 14.34
C ALA A 16 -0.44 0.84 13.12
N VAL A 17 0.84 0.44 13.11
CA VAL A 17 1.43 -0.37 12.04
C VAL A 17 0.76 -1.74 11.95
N GLY A 18 0.58 -2.42 13.07
CA GLY A 18 -0.08 -3.73 13.12
C GLY A 18 -1.55 -3.66 12.66
N ARG A 19 -2.29 -2.61 13.07
CA ARG A 19 -3.67 -2.35 12.60
C ARG A 19 -3.72 -2.11 11.10
N MET A 20 -2.84 -1.27 10.58
CA MET A 20 -2.73 -1.00 9.14
C MET A 20 -2.42 -2.28 8.37
N LEU A 21 -1.43 -3.07 8.81
CA LEU A 21 -1.09 -4.34 8.16
C LEU A 21 -2.25 -5.34 8.21
N GLY A 22 -3.05 -5.33 9.26
CA GLY A 22 -4.26 -6.14 9.36
C GLY A 22 -5.36 -5.73 8.37
N LEU A 23 -5.44 -4.46 8.02
CA LEU A 23 -6.44 -3.90 7.11
C LEU A 23 -5.96 -3.89 5.65
N LEU A 24 -4.86 -3.21 5.40
CA LEU A 24 -4.37 -2.94 4.04
C LEU A 24 -3.44 -4.04 3.51
N GLY A 25 -2.88 -4.88 4.38
CA GLY A 25 -2.08 -6.03 4.00
C GLY A 25 -2.91 -7.21 3.45
N ASP A 26 -3.98 -6.90 2.73
CA ASP A 26 -4.87 -7.84 2.04
C ASP A 26 -5.18 -7.32 0.65
N GLU A 27 -4.88 -8.12 -0.36
CA GLU A 27 -5.04 -7.75 -1.77
C GLU A 27 -6.44 -7.23 -2.09
N TRP A 28 -7.48 -7.95 -1.65
CA TRP A 28 -8.86 -7.57 -1.97
C TRP A 28 -9.28 -6.28 -1.31
N THR A 29 -8.79 -6.00 -0.11
CA THR A 29 -9.04 -4.74 0.58
C THR A 29 -8.52 -3.56 -0.22
N LEU A 30 -7.26 -3.62 -0.67
CA LEU A 30 -6.66 -2.55 -1.48
C LEU A 30 -7.40 -2.35 -2.81
N LEU A 31 -7.73 -3.44 -3.51
CA LEU A 31 -8.44 -3.38 -4.79
C LEU A 31 -9.86 -2.82 -4.64
N ILE A 32 -10.60 -3.21 -3.59
CA ILE A 32 -11.95 -2.67 -3.32
C ILE A 32 -11.87 -1.18 -2.99
N VAL A 33 -10.92 -0.77 -2.15
CA VAL A 33 -10.72 0.66 -1.81
C VAL A 33 -10.35 1.46 -3.06
N GLN A 34 -9.47 0.95 -3.91
CA GLN A 34 -9.12 1.60 -5.17
C GLN A 34 -10.36 1.81 -6.06
N GLN A 35 -11.18 0.76 -6.25
CA GLN A 35 -12.41 0.87 -7.03
C GLN A 35 -13.40 1.87 -6.41
N ALA A 36 -13.53 1.86 -5.09
CA ALA A 36 -14.40 2.81 -4.39
C ALA A 36 -13.94 4.27 -4.56
N LEU A 37 -12.64 4.54 -4.51
CA LEU A 37 -12.07 5.86 -4.79
C LEU A 37 -12.29 6.31 -6.24
N GLN A 38 -12.45 5.37 -7.17
CA GLN A 38 -12.81 5.63 -8.57
C GLN A 38 -14.34 5.73 -8.80
N GLY A 39 -15.14 5.73 -7.73
CA GLY A 39 -16.59 5.93 -7.79
C GLY A 39 -17.43 4.64 -7.88
N VAL A 40 -16.83 3.48 -7.81
CA VAL A 40 -17.58 2.21 -7.68
C VAL A 40 -18.21 2.15 -6.29
N SER A 41 -19.56 2.03 -6.23
CA SER A 41 -20.29 2.04 -4.95
C SER A 41 -21.20 0.84 -4.75
N ARG A 42 -21.64 0.15 -5.82
CA ARG A 42 -22.61 -0.93 -5.71
C ARG A 42 -21.96 -2.31 -5.78
N TYR A 43 -22.51 -3.26 -5.03
CA TYR A 43 -22.02 -4.64 -4.99
C TYR A 43 -21.79 -5.23 -6.39
N GLY A 44 -22.77 -5.08 -7.30
CA GLY A 44 -22.65 -5.59 -8.66
C GLY A 44 -21.54 -4.93 -9.48
N GLN A 45 -21.25 -3.64 -9.23
CA GLN A 45 -20.15 -2.92 -9.88
C GLN A 45 -18.79 -3.45 -9.40
N PHE A 46 -18.60 -3.63 -8.07
CA PHE A 46 -17.40 -4.27 -7.53
C PHE A 46 -17.19 -5.68 -8.09
N LYS A 47 -18.28 -6.45 -8.19
CA LYS A 47 -18.24 -7.80 -8.75
C LYS A 47 -17.88 -7.83 -10.24
N ALA A 48 -18.29 -6.83 -11.00
CA ALA A 48 -17.94 -6.68 -12.42
C ALA A 48 -16.49 -6.20 -12.62
N ALA A 49 -16.01 -5.33 -11.72
CA ALA A 49 -14.66 -4.75 -11.83
C ALA A 49 -13.55 -5.67 -11.30
N LEU A 50 -13.86 -6.59 -10.38
CA LEU A 50 -12.87 -7.42 -9.70
C LEU A 50 -13.15 -8.91 -9.86
N PRO A 51 -12.11 -9.74 -10.13
CA PRO A 51 -12.23 -11.21 -10.23
C PRO A 51 -12.34 -11.86 -8.84
N ILE A 52 -13.28 -11.38 -8.04
CA ILE A 52 -13.48 -11.76 -6.63
C ILE A 52 -14.71 -12.66 -6.48
N SER A 53 -14.67 -13.67 -5.60
CA SER A 53 -15.85 -14.48 -5.30
C SER A 53 -16.89 -13.70 -4.47
N ASN A 54 -18.16 -14.06 -4.58
CA ASN A 54 -19.24 -13.40 -3.83
C ASN A 54 -19.00 -13.44 -2.32
N SER A 55 -18.55 -14.58 -1.78
CA SER A 55 -18.29 -14.76 -0.34
C SER A 55 -17.15 -13.84 0.14
N VAL A 56 -16.07 -13.73 -0.64
CA VAL A 56 -14.94 -12.88 -0.29
C VAL A 56 -15.34 -11.41 -0.39
N LEU A 57 -16.01 -10.99 -1.47
CA LEU A 57 -16.47 -9.61 -1.64
C LEU A 57 -17.41 -9.20 -0.48
N THR A 58 -18.39 -10.02 -0.13
CA THR A 58 -19.29 -9.73 1.00
C THR A 58 -18.52 -9.58 2.30
N ALA A 59 -17.61 -10.51 2.59
CA ALA A 59 -16.80 -10.46 3.81
C ALA A 59 -15.92 -9.22 3.87
N ARG A 60 -15.31 -8.81 2.74
CA ARG A 60 -14.45 -7.61 2.66
C ARG A 60 -15.25 -6.32 2.77
N LEU A 61 -16.40 -6.20 2.09
CA LEU A 61 -17.27 -5.02 2.22
C LEU A 61 -17.77 -4.85 3.66
N SER A 62 -18.20 -5.94 4.32
CA SER A 62 -18.60 -5.89 5.74
C SER A 62 -17.44 -5.53 6.67
N MET A 63 -16.22 -5.98 6.37
CA MET A 63 -15.03 -5.60 7.14
C MET A 63 -14.70 -4.11 6.93
N LEU A 64 -14.72 -3.62 5.70
CA LEU A 64 -14.45 -2.22 5.36
C LEU A 64 -15.48 -1.27 5.98
N GLU A 65 -16.75 -1.68 6.06
CA GLU A 65 -17.82 -0.96 6.76
C GLU A 65 -17.53 -0.90 8.26
N ARG A 66 -17.26 -2.02 8.91
CA ARG A 66 -16.95 -2.09 10.34
C ARG A 66 -15.72 -1.28 10.72
N GLU A 67 -14.72 -1.25 9.87
CA GLU A 67 -13.47 -0.50 10.08
C GLU A 67 -13.57 0.97 9.64
N GLY A 68 -14.73 1.42 9.20
CA GLY A 68 -15.00 2.81 8.84
C GLY A 68 -14.29 3.30 7.57
N LEU A 69 -13.89 2.38 6.67
CA LEU A 69 -13.38 2.75 5.35
C LEU A 69 -14.51 2.93 4.33
N LEU A 70 -15.61 2.21 4.50
CA LEU A 70 -16.81 2.38 3.69
C LEU A 70 -18.01 2.63 4.60
N GLU A 71 -18.99 3.37 4.12
CA GLU A 71 -20.28 3.58 4.74
C GLU A 71 -21.35 2.90 3.89
N ARG A 72 -22.15 2.02 4.49
CA ARG A 72 -23.22 1.34 3.79
C ARG A 72 -24.49 2.17 3.85
N HIS A 73 -24.96 2.63 2.70
CA HIS A 73 -26.18 3.42 2.54
C HIS A 73 -27.25 2.60 1.84
N VAL A 74 -28.38 2.39 2.50
CA VAL A 74 -29.54 1.67 1.93
C VAL A 74 -30.38 2.66 1.14
N TYR A 75 -30.44 2.50 -0.20
CA TYR A 75 -31.24 3.35 -1.07
C TYR A 75 -32.57 2.72 -1.51
N GLN A 76 -32.78 1.42 -1.26
CA GLN A 76 -34.03 0.72 -1.53
C GLN A 76 -34.22 -0.39 -0.49
N SER A 77 -35.43 -0.47 0.11
CA SER A 77 -35.78 -1.42 1.16
C SER A 77 -36.40 -2.73 0.63
N ASN A 78 -37.05 -2.70 -0.53
CA ASN A 78 -37.71 -3.88 -1.10
C ASN A 78 -37.56 -3.94 -2.64
N PRO A 79 -36.75 -4.88 -3.20
CA PRO A 79 -35.74 -5.66 -2.49
C PRO A 79 -34.66 -4.79 -1.87
N LEU A 80 -34.02 -5.27 -0.81
CA LEU A 80 -32.96 -4.51 -0.11
C LEU A 80 -31.78 -4.24 -1.06
N ARG A 81 -31.52 -2.97 -1.31
CA ARG A 81 -30.35 -2.54 -2.09
C ARG A 81 -29.57 -1.46 -1.33
N ALA A 82 -28.26 -1.61 -1.34
CA ALA A 82 -27.36 -0.68 -0.69
C ALA A 82 -26.18 -0.33 -1.60
N GLU A 83 -25.60 0.82 -1.34
CA GLU A 83 -24.33 1.25 -1.89
C GLU A 83 -23.32 1.46 -0.77
N TYR A 84 -22.04 1.40 -1.11
CA TYR A 84 -20.91 1.54 -0.21
C TYR A 84 -20.15 2.80 -0.60
N LEU A 85 -20.27 3.83 0.22
CA LEU A 85 -19.68 5.14 -0.01
C LEU A 85 -18.33 5.26 0.68
N THR A 86 -17.39 5.98 0.06
CA THR A 86 -16.09 6.27 0.67
C THR A 86 -16.25 7.22 1.85
N THR A 87 -15.53 6.95 2.94
CA THR A 87 -15.42 7.83 4.11
C THR A 87 -14.21 8.74 4.01
N ALA A 88 -14.02 9.67 4.95
CA ALA A 88 -12.79 10.45 5.07
C ALA A 88 -11.56 9.53 5.24
N ARG A 89 -11.72 8.42 5.99
CA ARG A 89 -10.65 7.43 6.21
C ARG A 89 -10.20 6.74 4.93
N SER A 90 -11.11 6.29 4.09
CA SER A 90 -10.72 5.70 2.80
C SER A 90 -10.25 6.74 1.79
N ARG A 91 -10.88 7.91 1.75
CA ARG A 91 -10.42 8.99 0.87
C ARG A 91 -9.00 9.43 1.16
N SER A 92 -8.59 9.47 2.43
CA SER A 92 -7.20 9.80 2.81
C SER A 92 -6.15 8.75 2.41
N LEU A 93 -6.54 7.62 1.80
CA LEU A 93 -5.62 6.66 1.17
C LEU A 93 -5.17 7.08 -0.24
N TRP A 94 -5.65 8.22 -0.78
CA TRP A 94 -5.24 8.67 -2.12
C TRP A 94 -3.71 8.76 -2.31
N PRO A 95 -2.88 9.19 -1.31
CA PRO A 95 -1.44 9.24 -1.50
C PRO A 95 -0.81 7.84 -1.65
N VAL A 96 -1.37 6.85 -0.97
CA VAL A 96 -0.95 5.45 -1.10
C VAL A 96 -1.24 4.94 -2.50
N MET A 97 -2.46 5.19 -3.01
CA MET A 97 -2.86 4.77 -4.36
C MET A 97 -2.05 5.48 -5.45
N LEU A 98 -1.77 6.77 -5.28
CA LEU A 98 -0.92 7.55 -6.17
C LEU A 98 0.51 7.00 -6.22
N ALA A 99 1.10 6.72 -5.05
CA ALA A 99 2.45 6.17 -4.95
C ALA A 99 2.54 4.75 -5.55
N ILE A 100 1.51 3.91 -5.38
CA ILE A 100 1.43 2.58 -6.03
C ILE A 100 1.39 2.74 -7.54
N TRP A 101 0.50 3.60 -8.06
CA TRP A 101 0.38 3.84 -9.49
C TRP A 101 1.69 4.31 -10.11
N ASP A 102 2.37 5.26 -9.46
CA ASP A 102 3.64 5.82 -9.95
C ASP A 102 4.75 4.76 -9.97
N TRP A 103 4.86 3.95 -8.90
CA TRP A 103 5.84 2.89 -8.82
C TRP A 103 5.61 1.81 -9.89
N GLU A 104 4.37 1.34 -10.06
CA GLU A 104 4.02 0.34 -11.07
C GLU A 104 4.32 0.85 -12.48
N ARG A 105 3.99 2.10 -12.78
CA ARG A 105 4.25 2.69 -14.09
C ARG A 105 5.74 2.80 -14.41
N HIS A 106 6.59 3.04 -13.43
CA HIS A 106 8.02 3.21 -13.65
C HIS A 106 8.82 1.92 -13.59
N TRP A 107 8.35 0.92 -12.85
CA TRP A 107 9.15 -0.26 -12.52
C TRP A 107 8.59 -1.57 -13.04
N VAL A 108 7.37 -1.57 -13.59
CA VAL A 108 6.73 -2.75 -14.19
C VAL A 108 6.54 -2.49 -15.69
N ALA A 109 7.34 -3.15 -16.50
CA ALA A 109 7.42 -2.87 -17.94
C ALA A 109 6.07 -3.01 -18.66
N GLU A 110 5.26 -3.97 -18.24
CA GLU A 110 3.93 -4.23 -18.80
C GLU A 110 2.92 -3.12 -18.52
N HIS A 111 3.22 -2.23 -17.56
CA HIS A 111 2.32 -1.18 -17.11
C HIS A 111 2.61 0.21 -17.68
N VAL A 112 3.75 0.42 -18.31
CA VAL A 112 4.20 1.74 -18.82
C VAL A 112 3.16 2.35 -19.77
N ASP A 113 2.62 1.56 -20.68
CA ASP A 113 1.67 2.01 -21.71
C ASP A 113 0.21 1.63 -21.40
N VAL A 114 -0.03 0.86 -20.34
CA VAL A 114 -1.37 0.31 -20.02
C VAL A 114 -2.05 1.10 -18.90
N LEU A 115 -1.27 1.61 -17.93
CA LEU A 115 -1.84 2.38 -16.84
C LEU A 115 -2.30 3.77 -17.32
N PRO A 116 -3.39 4.28 -16.73
CA PRO A 116 -3.89 5.60 -17.07
C PRO A 116 -2.84 6.67 -16.76
N THR A 117 -2.87 7.78 -17.48
CA THR A 117 -2.06 8.94 -17.18
C THR A 117 -2.77 9.81 -16.15
N MET A 118 -2.04 10.29 -15.15
CA MET A 118 -2.57 11.26 -14.19
C MET A 118 -2.18 12.67 -14.58
N HIS A 119 -3.14 13.58 -14.54
CA HIS A 119 -2.96 14.99 -14.82
C HIS A 119 -3.23 15.81 -13.55
N HIS A 120 -2.38 16.78 -13.30
CA HIS A 120 -2.55 17.74 -12.21
C HIS A 120 -3.45 18.88 -12.71
N VAL A 121 -4.59 19.08 -12.06
CA VAL A 121 -5.62 20.05 -12.48
C VAL A 121 -5.05 21.47 -12.56
N THR A 122 -4.22 21.86 -11.59
CA THR A 122 -3.68 23.22 -11.48
C THR A 122 -2.78 23.60 -12.66
N CYS A 123 -1.94 22.70 -13.14
CA CYS A 123 -1.01 22.98 -14.26
C CYS A 123 -1.41 22.30 -15.57
N GLU A 124 -2.45 21.47 -15.57
CA GLU A 124 -3.00 20.74 -16.73
C GLU A 124 -2.00 19.76 -17.42
N HIS A 125 -0.89 19.46 -16.75
CA HIS A 125 0.13 18.54 -17.28
C HIS A 125 -0.01 17.13 -16.71
N ALA A 126 0.38 16.14 -17.52
CA ALA A 126 0.68 14.82 -17.02
C ALA A 126 1.89 14.91 -16.06
N PHE A 127 1.82 14.23 -14.92
CA PHE A 127 2.82 14.35 -13.88
C PHE A 127 3.24 13.03 -13.27
N SER A 128 4.39 13.06 -12.59
CA SER A 128 4.83 12.06 -11.62
C SER A 128 4.90 12.70 -10.22
N PRO A 129 4.45 12.00 -9.16
CA PRO A 129 4.48 12.56 -7.81
C PRO A 129 5.91 12.53 -7.25
N ILE A 130 6.34 13.64 -6.68
CA ILE A 130 7.59 13.73 -5.93
C ILE A 130 7.29 13.64 -4.45
N LEU A 131 7.84 12.62 -3.78
CA LEU A 131 7.78 12.53 -2.32
C LEU A 131 8.66 13.62 -1.71
N SER A 132 8.08 14.44 -0.84
CA SER A 132 8.74 15.55 -0.18
C SER A 132 8.52 15.51 1.33
N CYS A 133 9.38 16.19 2.08
CA CYS A 133 9.24 16.34 3.52
C CYS A 133 8.34 17.55 3.83
N GLY A 134 7.21 17.34 4.49
CA GLY A 134 6.29 18.41 4.89
C GLY A 134 6.90 19.45 5.83
N SER A 135 7.94 19.08 6.60
CA SER A 135 8.64 20.02 7.49
C SER A 135 9.55 21.00 6.78
N CYS A 136 10.15 20.64 5.62
CA CYS A 136 11.10 21.51 4.93
C CYS A 136 10.83 21.68 3.43
N GLY A 137 9.81 21.03 2.88
CA GLY A 137 9.40 21.11 1.48
C GLY A 137 10.34 20.45 0.47
N LYS A 138 11.46 19.85 0.90
CA LYS A 138 12.45 19.27 -0.03
C LYS A 138 12.07 17.85 -0.43
N PRO A 139 12.33 17.44 -1.69
CA PRO A 139 12.27 16.06 -2.12
C PRO A 139 13.11 15.13 -1.23
N VAL A 140 12.64 13.90 -0.99
CA VAL A 140 13.34 12.95 -0.12
C VAL A 140 13.46 11.57 -0.77
N ALA A 141 14.60 10.93 -0.53
CA ALA A 141 14.83 9.53 -0.81
C ALA A 141 14.81 8.71 0.49
N ALA A 142 14.54 7.40 0.39
CA ALA A 142 14.46 6.50 1.55
C ALA A 142 15.66 6.59 2.50
N LYS A 143 16.88 6.73 1.95
CA LYS A 143 18.14 6.84 2.73
C LYS A 143 18.24 8.09 3.60
N GLU A 144 17.44 9.11 3.31
CA GLU A 144 17.44 10.39 4.02
C GLU A 144 16.46 10.37 5.21
N ILE A 145 15.66 9.32 5.34
CA ILE A 145 14.73 9.15 6.45
C ILE A 145 15.33 8.18 7.48
N SER A 146 15.37 8.64 8.72
CA SER A 146 15.67 7.81 9.88
C SER A 146 14.36 7.41 10.54
N ALA A 147 14.15 6.12 10.79
CA ALA A 147 12.97 5.61 11.47
C ALA A 147 13.39 4.84 12.73
N THR A 148 12.94 5.28 13.88
CA THR A 148 13.13 4.62 15.18
C THR A 148 11.80 4.16 15.74
N TRP A 149 11.82 3.18 16.64
CA TRP A 149 10.62 2.82 17.38
C TRP A 149 10.16 3.99 18.26
N GLY A 150 8.88 4.31 18.16
CA GLY A 150 8.21 5.20 19.09
C GLY A 150 7.73 4.46 20.35
N PRO A 151 7.00 5.14 21.25
CA PRO A 151 6.57 4.55 22.53
C PRO A 151 5.70 3.30 22.40
N SER A 152 4.85 3.19 21.38
CA SER A 152 4.06 1.98 21.11
C SER A 152 4.75 1.01 20.14
N GLY A 153 5.96 1.35 19.68
CA GLY A 153 6.66 0.66 18.60
C GLY A 153 7.48 -0.53 19.07
N THR A 154 7.07 -1.73 18.66
CA THR A 154 7.87 -2.96 18.75
C THR A 154 7.53 -3.86 17.59
N TRP A 155 8.41 -4.79 17.22
CA TRP A 155 8.09 -5.81 16.21
C TRP A 155 6.85 -6.60 16.60
N GLU A 156 6.74 -6.99 17.87
CA GLU A 156 5.64 -7.81 18.39
C GLU A 156 4.28 -7.15 18.22
N ARG A 157 4.18 -5.86 18.53
CA ARG A 157 2.94 -5.08 18.40
C ARG A 157 2.62 -4.67 16.95
N SER A 158 3.64 -4.69 16.08
CA SER A 158 3.53 -4.31 14.66
C SER A 158 3.28 -5.50 13.74
N VAL A 159 3.39 -6.74 14.24
CA VAL A 159 3.13 -7.95 13.47
C VAL A 159 1.66 -8.34 13.61
N PRO A 160 0.99 -8.80 12.55
CA PRO A 160 -0.40 -9.22 12.61
C PRO A 160 -0.59 -10.48 13.47
N GLU A 161 -1.48 -10.45 14.44
CA GLU A 161 -1.76 -11.55 15.37
C GLU A 161 -2.40 -12.78 14.72
N SER A 162 -3.17 -12.61 13.65
CA SER A 162 -3.90 -13.72 13.02
C SER A 162 -3.29 -14.16 11.70
N VAL A 163 -3.10 -15.46 11.56
CA VAL A 163 -2.72 -16.07 10.28
C VAL A 163 -3.94 -16.05 9.35
N THR A 164 -3.91 -15.26 8.29
CA THR A 164 -4.91 -15.40 7.22
C THR A 164 -4.70 -16.77 6.58
N ARG A 165 -5.77 -17.56 6.52
CA ARG A 165 -5.75 -18.87 5.86
C ARG A 165 -5.17 -18.69 4.46
N ARG A 166 -4.14 -19.48 4.14
CA ARG A 166 -3.45 -19.49 2.84
C ARG A 166 -4.51 -19.53 1.74
N ARG A 167 -4.52 -18.53 0.86
CA ARG A 167 -5.19 -18.68 -0.42
C ARG A 167 -4.42 -19.77 -1.15
N SER A 168 -5.09 -20.84 -1.53
CA SER A 168 -4.56 -21.78 -2.51
C SER A 168 -4.08 -20.97 -3.71
N GLU A 169 -2.94 -21.33 -4.27
CA GLU A 169 -2.34 -20.75 -5.46
C GLU A 169 -3.41 -20.27 -6.42
N ALA A 170 -3.27 -19.02 -6.88
CA ALA A 170 -4.21 -18.45 -7.83
C ALA A 170 -4.39 -19.44 -8.97
N ASP A 171 -5.62 -19.89 -9.21
CA ASP A 171 -5.95 -20.72 -10.35
C ASP A 171 -5.48 -19.97 -11.62
N PRO A 172 -4.48 -20.46 -12.35
CA PRO A 172 -3.93 -19.77 -13.51
C PRO A 172 -4.97 -19.58 -14.62
N THR A 173 -6.14 -20.22 -14.51
CA THR A 173 -7.26 -20.09 -15.45
C THR A 173 -8.12 -18.85 -15.24
N HIS A 174 -8.02 -18.20 -14.09
CA HIS A 174 -8.62 -16.88 -13.86
C HIS A 174 -7.57 -15.81 -14.15
N GLY A 175 -7.39 -15.47 -15.40
CA GLY A 175 -6.49 -14.44 -15.94
C GLY A 175 -6.84 -13.00 -15.51
N GLY A 176 -7.05 -12.81 -14.24
CA GLY A 176 -7.19 -11.54 -13.56
C GLY A 176 -6.14 -11.45 -12.48
N ALA A 177 -4.88 -11.30 -12.88
CA ALA A 177 -3.92 -10.67 -11.98
C ALA A 177 -4.57 -9.37 -11.50
N GLY A 178 -4.53 -9.11 -10.20
CA GLY A 178 -4.96 -7.81 -9.67
C GLY A 178 -4.32 -6.69 -10.50
N LEU A 179 -4.92 -5.50 -10.49
CA LEU A 179 -4.45 -4.38 -11.32
C LEU A 179 -2.94 -4.09 -11.13
N PHE A 180 -2.34 -4.54 -10.03
CA PHE A 180 -0.94 -4.30 -9.69
C PHE A 180 -0.29 -5.57 -9.10
N PRO A 181 0.06 -6.58 -9.92
CA PRO A 181 0.52 -7.88 -9.44
C PRO A 181 1.84 -7.81 -8.65
N GLU A 182 2.77 -6.93 -9.01
CA GLU A 182 4.02 -6.79 -8.27
C GLU A 182 3.82 -6.05 -6.93
N THR A 183 3.02 -4.99 -6.92
CA THR A 183 2.60 -4.34 -5.67
C THR A 183 1.87 -5.32 -4.77
N MET A 184 0.99 -6.17 -5.33
CA MET A 184 0.29 -7.18 -4.54
C MET A 184 1.24 -8.26 -3.99
N THR A 185 2.35 -8.54 -4.65
CA THR A 185 3.40 -9.40 -4.10
C THR A 185 4.04 -8.79 -2.85
N ILE A 186 4.20 -7.46 -2.82
CA ILE A 186 4.81 -6.74 -1.68
C ILE A 186 3.76 -6.42 -0.61
N PHE A 187 2.59 -5.92 -1.02
CA PHE A 187 1.64 -5.26 -0.13
C PHE A 187 0.34 -6.07 0.08
N GLY A 188 -0.02 -6.94 -0.83
CA GLY A 188 -1.25 -7.75 -0.78
C GLY A 188 -1.25 -8.88 0.25
N ASN A 189 -0.20 -8.97 1.07
CA ASN A 189 -0.10 -9.92 2.17
C ASN A 189 0.61 -9.26 3.35
N ARG A 190 -0.01 -9.30 4.53
CA ARG A 190 0.50 -8.67 5.75
C ARG A 190 1.94 -9.04 6.13
N TRP A 191 2.36 -10.29 5.87
CA TRP A 191 3.72 -10.74 6.13
C TRP A 191 4.70 -10.20 5.09
N ALA A 192 4.29 -10.09 3.84
CA ALA A 192 5.10 -9.47 2.80
C ALA A 192 5.32 -7.98 3.13
N SER A 193 4.27 -7.24 3.50
CA SER A 193 4.38 -5.85 3.93
C SER A 193 5.29 -5.68 5.15
N ALA A 194 5.19 -6.56 6.15
CA ALA A 194 6.06 -6.54 7.31
C ALA A 194 7.52 -6.83 6.97
N LEU A 195 7.79 -7.80 6.06
CA LEU A 195 9.14 -8.10 5.56
C LEU A 195 9.74 -6.92 4.79
N MET A 196 8.94 -6.25 3.96
CA MET A 196 9.36 -5.03 3.25
C MET A 196 9.71 -3.91 4.24
N GLY A 197 8.87 -3.69 5.25
CA GLY A 197 9.14 -2.75 6.34
C GLY A 197 10.44 -3.08 7.08
N ALA A 198 10.70 -4.37 7.37
CA ALA A 198 11.94 -4.81 8.00
C ALA A 198 13.17 -4.55 7.09
N ALA A 199 13.06 -4.78 5.77
CA ALA A 199 14.12 -4.48 4.81
C ALA A 199 14.45 -2.98 4.77
N PHE A 200 13.44 -2.09 4.80
CA PHE A 200 13.65 -0.63 4.92
C PHE A 200 14.31 -0.22 6.24
N ARG A 201 14.11 -0.99 7.30
CA ARG A 201 14.80 -0.80 8.58
C ARG A 201 16.20 -1.41 8.64
N GLY A 202 16.71 -1.93 7.53
CA GLY A 202 18.06 -2.46 7.40
C GLY A 202 18.24 -3.92 7.80
N VAL A 203 17.15 -4.67 7.97
CA VAL A 203 17.23 -6.14 8.14
C VAL A 203 17.65 -6.75 6.80
N THR A 204 18.74 -7.53 6.83
CA THR A 204 19.31 -8.12 5.60
C THR A 204 19.49 -9.64 5.68
N ARG A 205 19.52 -10.24 6.86
CA ARG A 205 19.76 -11.68 7.02
C ARG A 205 18.46 -12.43 7.21
N PHE A 206 18.41 -13.62 6.66
CA PHE A 206 17.25 -14.51 6.81
C PHE A 206 16.82 -14.72 8.27
N THR A 207 17.79 -15.05 9.14
CA THR A 207 17.55 -15.26 10.57
C THR A 207 17.05 -14.02 11.29
N ASP A 208 17.49 -12.83 10.86
CA ASP A 208 17.07 -11.55 11.45
C ASP A 208 15.63 -11.22 11.05
N PHE A 209 15.22 -11.51 9.81
CA PHE A 209 13.81 -11.44 9.40
C PHE A 209 12.93 -12.39 10.21
N GLU A 210 13.35 -13.65 10.33
CA GLU A 210 12.63 -14.66 11.12
C GLU A 210 12.45 -14.22 12.57
N THR A 211 13.55 -13.84 13.22
CA THR A 211 13.57 -13.44 14.63
C THR A 211 12.77 -12.16 14.88
N SER A 212 12.99 -11.13 14.06
CA SER A 212 12.32 -9.82 14.22
C SER A 212 10.81 -9.93 14.05
N LEU A 213 10.36 -10.72 13.07
CA LEU A 213 8.95 -10.82 12.74
C LEU A 213 8.25 -12.01 13.43
N LYS A 214 9.00 -12.88 14.14
CA LYS A 214 8.49 -14.15 14.67
C LYS A 214 7.71 -14.95 13.62
N ALA A 215 8.16 -14.86 12.36
CA ALA A 215 7.50 -15.48 11.22
C ALA A 215 8.02 -16.91 10.98
N PRO A 216 7.17 -17.83 10.52
CA PRO A 216 7.63 -19.18 10.17
C PRO A 216 8.73 -19.15 9.10
N PRO A 217 9.82 -19.94 9.23
CA PRO A 217 10.96 -19.93 8.29
C PRO A 217 10.57 -20.15 6.83
N THR A 218 9.63 -21.06 6.58
CA THR A 218 9.13 -21.35 5.23
C THR A 218 8.45 -20.12 4.61
N LEU A 219 7.68 -19.38 5.40
CA LEU A 219 7.03 -18.15 4.96
C LEU A 219 8.07 -17.07 4.63
N VAL A 220 9.07 -16.87 5.50
CA VAL A 220 10.15 -15.91 5.25
C VAL A 220 10.89 -16.26 3.95
N ALA A 221 11.26 -17.54 3.77
CA ALA A 221 11.93 -18.01 2.56
C ALA A 221 11.10 -17.77 1.29
N ASP A 222 9.80 -18.09 1.32
CA ASP A 222 8.91 -17.91 0.18
C ASP A 222 8.76 -16.42 -0.19
N ARG A 223 8.63 -15.54 0.81
CA ARG A 223 8.50 -14.09 0.58
C ARG A 223 9.79 -13.46 0.07
N LEU A 224 10.94 -13.80 0.66
CA LEU A 224 12.24 -13.30 0.17
C LEU A 224 12.52 -13.78 -1.26
N ARG A 225 12.16 -15.03 -1.59
CA ARG A 225 12.27 -15.55 -2.97
C ARG A 225 11.36 -14.77 -3.92
N ALA A 226 10.11 -14.51 -3.54
CA ALA A 226 9.17 -13.71 -4.34
C ALA A 226 9.69 -12.28 -4.56
N PHE A 227 10.26 -11.64 -3.53
CA PHE A 227 10.83 -10.30 -3.63
C PHE A 227 12.07 -10.24 -4.53
N CYS A 228 12.90 -11.27 -4.51
CA CYS A 228 14.01 -11.40 -5.46
C CYS A 228 13.51 -11.62 -6.89
N ALA A 229 12.44 -12.41 -7.08
CA ALA A 229 11.88 -12.71 -8.40
C ALA A 229 11.31 -11.45 -9.10
N ILE A 230 10.65 -10.55 -8.35
CA ILE A 230 10.18 -9.27 -8.89
C ILE A 230 11.25 -8.16 -8.85
N GLY A 231 12.47 -8.47 -8.40
CA GLY A 231 13.61 -7.56 -8.44
C GLY A 231 13.60 -6.44 -7.39
N VAL A 232 12.77 -6.49 -6.34
CA VAL A 232 12.79 -5.50 -5.24
C VAL A 232 13.86 -5.80 -4.20
N LEU A 233 14.26 -7.06 -4.07
CA LEU A 233 15.44 -7.48 -3.32
C LEU A 233 16.44 -8.17 -4.24
N VAL A 234 17.69 -8.15 -3.85
CA VAL A 234 18.75 -8.97 -4.40
C VAL A 234 19.42 -9.76 -3.28
N ALA A 235 19.61 -11.06 -3.51
CA ALA A 235 20.40 -11.91 -2.62
C ALA A 235 21.87 -11.80 -3.02
N THR A 236 22.72 -11.39 -2.07
CA THR A 236 24.16 -11.31 -2.24
C THR A 236 24.85 -12.24 -1.24
N GLN A 237 25.97 -12.81 -1.61
CA GLN A 237 26.77 -13.58 -0.67
C GLN A 237 27.41 -12.64 0.35
N ASN A 238 27.44 -13.07 1.62
CA ASN A 238 28.13 -12.32 2.65
C ASN A 238 29.65 -12.48 2.45
N GLU A 239 30.39 -11.38 2.43
CA GLU A 239 31.85 -11.38 2.17
C GLU A 239 32.64 -12.23 3.18
N LYS A 240 32.21 -12.30 4.45
CA LYS A 240 32.87 -13.05 5.53
C LYS A 240 32.37 -14.48 5.68
N ARG A 241 31.17 -14.75 5.22
CA ARG A 241 30.47 -16.03 5.32
C ARG A 241 29.75 -16.33 4.00
N PRO A 242 30.45 -16.86 2.98
CA PRO A 242 29.89 -17.10 1.64
C PRO A 242 28.69 -18.06 1.60
N ASP A 243 28.52 -18.87 2.63
CA ASP A 243 27.37 -19.74 2.88
C ASP A 243 26.12 -18.99 3.35
N TRP A 244 26.22 -17.68 3.67
CA TRP A 244 25.13 -16.87 4.15
C TRP A 244 24.72 -15.83 3.10
N ALA A 245 23.44 -15.84 2.71
CA ALA A 245 22.88 -14.83 1.83
C ALA A 245 22.43 -13.60 2.64
N GLU A 246 22.70 -12.43 2.10
CA GLU A 246 22.13 -11.17 2.55
C GLU A 246 21.16 -10.64 1.49
N TYR A 247 19.99 -10.22 1.93
CA TYR A 247 18.93 -9.67 1.10
C TYR A 247 18.94 -8.15 1.21
N ARG A 248 19.21 -7.46 0.11
CA ARG A 248 19.34 -6.00 0.06
C ARG A 248 18.33 -5.41 -0.90
N LEU A 249 17.75 -4.24 -0.53
CA LEU A 249 16.89 -3.47 -1.43
C LEU A 249 17.67 -3.08 -2.69
N THR A 250 17.08 -3.36 -3.84
CA THR A 250 17.54 -2.85 -5.15
C THR A 250 17.12 -1.39 -5.33
N GLU A 251 17.41 -0.77 -6.47
CA GLU A 251 16.88 0.53 -6.83
C GLU A 251 15.35 0.48 -6.91
N LYS A 252 14.79 -0.51 -7.60
CA LYS A 252 13.35 -0.79 -7.68
C LYS A 252 12.72 -0.94 -6.28
N GLY A 253 13.37 -1.69 -5.39
CA GLY A 253 12.91 -1.87 -4.01
C GLY A 253 12.94 -0.57 -3.21
N ARG A 254 14.00 0.24 -3.35
CA ARG A 254 14.07 1.56 -2.67
C ARG A 254 13.05 2.55 -3.20
N ALA A 255 12.73 2.49 -4.50
CA ALA A 255 11.70 3.31 -5.13
C ALA A 255 10.28 3.02 -4.61
N PHE A 256 10.07 1.89 -3.92
CA PHE A 256 8.80 1.59 -3.25
C PHE A 256 8.58 2.39 -1.93
N PHE A 257 9.57 3.14 -1.48
CA PHE A 257 9.51 3.90 -0.23
C PHE A 257 8.34 4.89 -0.13
N PRO A 258 7.93 5.63 -1.18
CA PRO A 258 6.76 6.50 -1.11
C PRO A 258 5.47 5.77 -0.68
N VAL A 259 5.27 4.53 -1.15
CA VAL A 259 4.13 3.70 -0.74
C VAL A 259 4.21 3.39 0.76
N VAL A 260 5.39 2.98 1.23
CA VAL A 260 5.61 2.67 2.67
C VAL A 260 5.40 3.92 3.52
N ALA A 261 5.97 5.06 3.13
CA ALA A 261 5.85 6.32 3.86
C ALA A 261 4.39 6.79 3.98
N ALA A 262 3.67 6.85 2.86
CA ALA A 262 2.26 7.24 2.83
C ALA A 262 1.38 6.31 3.68
N THR A 263 1.66 5.01 3.63
CA THR A 263 0.89 4.01 4.37
C THR A 263 1.13 4.11 5.88
N LEU A 264 2.37 4.31 6.30
CA LEU A 264 2.71 4.51 7.71
C LEU A 264 2.09 5.80 8.26
N GLN A 265 2.15 6.90 7.49
CA GLN A 265 1.53 8.16 7.88
C GLN A 265 0.01 8.03 8.03
N TRP A 266 -0.65 7.34 7.08
CA TRP A 266 -2.07 7.04 7.17
C TRP A 266 -2.40 6.23 8.43
N ALA A 267 -1.57 5.24 8.77
CA ALA A 267 -1.75 4.41 9.95
C ALA A 267 -1.69 5.23 11.24
N GLU A 268 -0.64 6.04 11.41
CA GLU A 268 -0.44 6.87 12.61
C GLU A 268 -1.52 7.96 12.76
N PHE A 269 -2.08 8.44 11.64
CA PHE A 269 -3.17 9.41 11.66
C PHE A 269 -4.51 8.77 12.09
N TRP A 270 -4.80 7.52 11.69
CA TRP A 270 -6.10 6.90 11.95
C TRP A 270 -6.13 5.98 13.16
N PHE A 271 -4.98 5.58 13.69
CA PHE A 271 -4.89 4.65 14.82
C PHE A 271 -3.94 5.19 15.87
N HIS A 272 -4.49 5.62 16.99
CA HIS A 272 -3.72 6.23 18.07
C HIS A 272 -3.54 5.25 19.23
N ALA A 273 -2.32 4.79 19.47
CA ALA A 273 -1.98 4.10 20.69
C ALA A 273 -1.82 5.13 21.83
N PRO A 274 -2.37 4.86 23.03
CA PRO A 274 -2.28 5.81 24.16
C PRO A 274 -0.85 6.15 24.58
N GLU A 275 0.09 5.23 24.32
CA GLU A 275 1.51 5.44 24.65
C GLU A 275 2.24 6.37 23.67
N GLY A 276 1.65 6.61 22.50
CA GLY A 276 2.23 7.41 21.42
C GLY A 276 2.45 6.63 20.12
N PRO A 277 3.16 7.22 19.14
CA PRO A 277 3.31 6.63 17.81
C PRO A 277 4.11 5.32 17.83
N SER A 278 3.88 4.49 16.81
CA SER A 278 4.65 3.25 16.59
C SER A 278 6.04 3.53 16.05
N LEU A 279 6.15 4.51 15.17
CA LEU A 279 7.41 4.91 14.54
C LEU A 279 7.58 6.42 14.62
N VAL A 280 8.79 6.84 14.99
CA VAL A 280 9.23 8.24 14.89
C VAL A 280 10.13 8.34 13.67
N GLN A 281 9.72 9.12 12.68
CA GLN A 281 10.45 9.32 11.44
C GLN A 281 11.03 10.73 11.40
N THR A 282 12.32 10.83 11.10
CA THR A 282 13.05 12.09 11.03
C THR A 282 13.72 12.24 9.68
N HIS A 283 13.56 13.38 9.03
CA HIS A 283 14.29 13.71 7.83
C HIS A 283 15.70 14.21 8.21
N ARG A 284 16.72 13.43 7.91
CA ARG A 284 18.12 13.66 8.34
C ARG A 284 18.66 15.02 7.91
N THR A 285 18.25 15.52 6.74
CA THR A 285 18.73 16.77 6.17
C THR A 285 18.23 18.00 6.92
N CYS A 286 16.97 18.01 7.37
CA CYS A 286 16.41 19.15 8.13
C CYS A 286 16.36 18.92 9.62
N GLY A 287 16.55 17.67 10.10
CA GLY A 287 16.42 17.29 11.50
C GLY A 287 14.99 17.30 12.06
N GLY A 288 13.99 17.70 11.23
CA GLY A 288 12.59 17.73 11.63
C GLY A 288 11.88 16.40 11.47
N GLU A 289 10.68 16.32 12.04
CA GLU A 289 9.78 15.19 11.82
C GLU A 289 9.51 15.03 10.32
N PHE A 290 9.58 13.79 9.84
CA PHE A 290 9.24 13.49 8.46
C PHE A 290 7.73 13.30 8.33
N VAL A 291 7.11 14.22 7.62
CA VAL A 291 5.71 14.14 7.18
C VAL A 291 5.73 13.95 5.67
N ALA A 292 5.21 12.82 5.20
CA ALA A 292 5.18 12.52 3.77
C ALA A 292 4.18 13.43 3.06
N THR A 293 4.65 14.25 2.12
CA THR A 293 3.84 15.07 1.22
C THR A 293 4.20 14.74 -0.22
N PHE A 294 3.26 14.95 -1.12
CA PHE A 294 3.50 14.76 -2.56
C PHE A 294 3.34 16.08 -3.29
N SER A 295 4.24 16.35 -4.21
CA SER A 295 4.18 17.51 -5.11
C SER A 295 4.24 17.07 -6.58
N CYS A 296 3.74 17.91 -7.46
CA CYS A 296 3.80 17.72 -8.90
C CYS A 296 5.21 17.99 -9.42
N ASP A 297 5.77 17.08 -10.22
CA ASP A 297 7.10 17.26 -10.83
C ASP A 297 7.14 18.35 -11.91
N GLN A 298 5.96 18.78 -12.41
CA GLN A 298 5.84 19.79 -13.45
C GLN A 298 5.79 21.23 -12.92
N CYS A 299 5.00 21.45 -11.85
CA CYS A 299 4.80 22.81 -11.31
C CYS A 299 5.33 22.98 -9.88
N GLY A 300 5.72 21.91 -9.20
CA GLY A 300 6.19 21.95 -7.82
C GLY A 300 5.11 22.12 -6.74
N GLU A 301 3.87 22.34 -7.13
CA GLU A 301 2.74 22.51 -6.20
C GLU A 301 2.44 21.21 -5.44
N ALA A 302 1.98 21.36 -4.19
CA ALA A 302 1.53 20.23 -3.39
C ALA A 302 0.29 19.60 -4.01
N LEU A 303 0.25 18.27 -4.06
CA LEU A 303 -0.88 17.51 -4.59
C LEU A 303 -1.92 17.25 -3.51
N ALA A 304 -3.19 17.38 -3.88
CA ALA A 304 -4.33 16.89 -3.12
C ALA A 304 -5.17 15.94 -3.98
N GLY A 305 -5.92 15.03 -3.35
CA GLY A 305 -6.64 13.99 -4.10
C GLY A 305 -7.68 14.52 -5.11
N HIS A 306 -8.21 15.73 -4.89
CA HIS A 306 -9.15 16.41 -5.80
C HIS A 306 -8.46 17.15 -6.95
N ASP A 307 -7.15 17.33 -6.89
CA ASP A 307 -6.35 18.00 -7.91
C ASP A 307 -5.83 17.03 -8.99
N ILE A 308 -6.22 15.77 -8.90
CA ILE A 308 -5.74 14.72 -9.80
C ILE A 308 -6.88 14.24 -10.70
N THR A 309 -6.68 14.35 -12.00
CA THR A 309 -7.57 13.77 -13.01
C THR A 309 -6.93 12.54 -13.64
N ILE A 310 -7.69 11.45 -13.74
CA ILE A 310 -7.24 10.21 -14.34
C ILE A 310 -7.67 10.19 -15.79
N VAL A 311 -6.70 10.15 -16.72
CA VAL A 311 -6.93 10.02 -18.15
C VAL A 311 -6.65 8.58 -18.56
N PRO A 312 -7.67 7.81 -19.02
CA PRO A 312 -7.47 6.43 -19.43
C PRO A 312 -6.39 6.32 -20.51
N ALA A 313 -5.57 5.27 -20.45
CA ALA A 313 -4.67 4.95 -21.54
C ALA A 313 -5.50 4.75 -22.82
N LEU A 314 -5.08 5.33 -23.94
CA LEU A 314 -5.67 5.04 -25.25
C LEU A 314 -5.34 3.56 -25.55
N VAL A 315 -6.26 2.66 -25.27
CA VAL A 315 -6.18 1.28 -25.76
C VAL A 315 -6.12 1.39 -27.27
N GLY A 316 -4.96 1.10 -27.84
CA GLY A 316 -4.73 1.15 -29.27
C GLY A 316 -5.84 0.39 -29.98
N ALA A 317 -6.57 1.06 -30.87
CA ALA A 317 -7.53 0.41 -31.76
C ALA A 317 -6.78 -0.72 -32.47
N ALA A 318 -7.23 -1.96 -32.27
CA ALA A 318 -6.75 -3.08 -33.05
C ALA A 318 -6.75 -2.68 -34.53
N PRO A 319 -5.70 -2.99 -35.31
CA PRO A 319 -5.70 -2.68 -36.74
C PRO A 319 -6.94 -3.29 -37.34
N ARG A 320 -7.81 -2.44 -37.90
CA ARG A 320 -8.95 -2.91 -38.69
C ARG A 320 -8.34 -3.69 -39.83
N GLY A 321 -8.55 -5.01 -39.80
CA GLY A 321 -8.25 -5.84 -40.96
C GLY A 321 -8.92 -5.22 -42.18
N GLU A 322 -8.11 -4.87 -43.13
CA GLU A 322 -8.58 -4.50 -44.47
C GLU A 322 -9.27 -5.73 -45.11
N PRO A 323 -10.33 -5.51 -45.90
CA PRO A 323 -11.16 -6.55 -46.48
C PRO A 323 -10.42 -7.40 -47.51
#